data_25f49ea092b631c69bc9421d2e100ba3
#
_entry.id   25f49ea092b631c69bc9421d2e100ba3
#
_cell.length_a   1.000
_cell.length_b   1.000
_cell.length_c   1.000
_cell.angle_alpha   90.00
_cell.angle_beta   90.00
_cell.angle_gamma   90.00
#
_symmetry.space_group_name_H-M   'P 1'
#
loop_
_entity.id
_entity.type
_entity.pdbx_description
1 polymer ?
#
loop_
_entity_poly.entity_id
_entity_poly.type
_entity_poly.pdbx_seq_one_letter_code
_entity_poly.pdbx_strand_id
1 'polypeptide(L)'
;MKIGIVGLGNVAELHVTALAEMDPQLFCGGWSRTYRKAREFVDRLGGRAYETVDELLGDNAVDAVVVCTNTASHFDMAKRALLAGKHVLLEKPLSEQATQIRELAEIARSQSRICMPSHNYVYAESMRRLRAHVASGKLGRIVNFWAIYNKRHDASIGAPDLTMRELMVHHAYCMLYFTGRPSSVFATGSNVHFDDPNADDQLMITAEYPNGTIANLWGSFSADDRSRDPWSVYFKIIGTDGSGVIPWDVTKFGDARLPFWDDATYWDSFLQVESYFVNECVAKGTTPLSTLDDAYDAAIVLDAARQSLRERSVVPVVYGS
;
A
#
# COMPACT_ATOMS: atom_id res chain seq x y z
N MET A 1 15.19 13.51 14.15
CA MET A 1 15.17 12.68 12.94
C MET A 1 14.86 13.56 11.74
N LYS A 2 15.51 13.32 10.61
CA LYS A 2 15.26 14.02 9.34
C LYS A 2 14.94 12.99 8.25
N ILE A 3 13.92 13.28 7.45
CA ILE A 3 13.39 12.38 6.44
C ILE A 3 13.48 13.04 5.07
N GLY A 4 14.13 12.36 4.13
CA GLY A 4 14.19 12.75 2.73
C GLY A 4 13.15 12.02 1.89
N ILE A 5 12.73 12.62 0.78
CA ILE A 5 11.79 11.99 -0.15
C ILE A 5 12.50 11.66 -1.46
N VAL A 6 12.40 10.40 -1.89
CA VAL A 6 12.93 9.91 -3.17
C VAL A 6 11.78 9.73 -4.15
N GLY A 7 11.65 10.65 -5.10
CA GLY A 7 10.53 10.69 -6.05
C GLY A 7 9.42 11.65 -5.59
N LEU A 8 9.33 12.80 -6.27
CA LEU A 8 8.46 13.92 -5.89
C LEU A 8 7.24 14.01 -6.82
N GLY A 9 6.36 13.02 -6.70
CA GLY A 9 5.05 12.96 -7.35
C GLY A 9 3.91 13.34 -6.40
N ASN A 10 2.65 13.09 -6.83
CA ASN A 10 1.45 13.43 -6.04
C ASN A 10 1.43 12.71 -4.67
N VAL A 11 1.83 11.44 -4.62
CA VAL A 11 1.86 10.68 -3.36
C VAL A 11 2.92 11.23 -2.40
N ALA A 12 4.05 11.72 -2.91
CA ALA A 12 5.08 12.36 -2.10
C ALA A 12 4.56 13.59 -1.33
N GLU A 13 3.62 14.33 -1.92
CA GLU A 13 2.99 15.49 -1.27
C GLU A 13 2.16 15.07 -0.05
N LEU A 14 1.46 13.94 -0.12
CA LEU A 14 0.71 13.39 1.01
C LEU A 14 1.64 13.00 2.16
N HIS A 15 2.76 12.35 1.87
CA HIS A 15 3.78 12.03 2.88
C HIS A 15 4.38 13.28 3.52
N VAL A 16 4.79 14.27 2.70
CA VAL A 16 5.36 15.52 3.25
C VAL A 16 4.36 16.28 4.10
N THR A 17 3.09 16.33 3.68
CA THR A 17 2.02 16.98 4.46
C THR A 17 1.81 16.26 5.79
N ALA A 18 1.78 14.92 5.79
CA ALA A 18 1.67 14.12 7.00
C ALA A 18 2.87 14.32 7.95
N LEU A 19 4.08 14.34 7.42
CA LEU A 19 5.28 14.64 8.21
C LEU A 19 5.25 16.04 8.81
N ALA A 20 4.81 17.05 8.03
CA ALA A 20 4.73 18.44 8.49
C ALA A 20 3.68 18.63 9.59
N GLU A 21 2.58 17.87 9.57
CA GLU A 21 1.59 17.88 10.65
C GLU A 21 2.13 17.27 11.95
N MET A 22 2.98 16.24 11.85
CA MET A 22 3.63 15.66 13.02
C MET A 22 4.69 16.61 13.62
N ASP A 23 5.58 17.08 12.79
CA ASP A 23 6.63 18.08 13.09
C ASP A 23 7.18 18.61 11.75
N PRO A 24 7.04 19.92 11.48
CA PRO A 24 7.56 20.54 10.25
C PRO A 24 9.05 20.36 10.02
N GLN A 25 9.82 20.00 11.06
CA GLN A 25 11.24 19.76 10.95
C GLN A 25 11.60 18.35 10.47
N LEU A 26 10.65 17.40 10.40
CA LEU A 26 10.91 16.04 9.94
C LEU A 26 11.31 16.01 8.46
N PHE A 27 10.57 16.70 7.61
CA PHE A 27 10.93 16.78 6.19
C PHE A 27 12.15 17.67 5.97
N CYS A 28 13.21 17.12 5.41
CA CYS A 28 14.45 17.87 5.16
C CYS A 28 14.70 18.20 3.69
N GLY A 29 13.99 17.55 2.78
CA GLY A 29 14.14 17.78 1.34
C GLY A 29 13.88 16.54 0.51
N GLY A 30 14.09 16.66 -0.80
CA GLY A 30 13.82 15.54 -1.67
C GLY A 30 14.54 15.59 -3.03
N TRP A 31 14.52 14.45 -3.67
CA TRP A 31 15.09 14.25 -5.00
C TRP A 31 14.02 13.80 -6.01
N SER A 32 14.14 14.32 -7.20
CA SER A 32 13.40 13.85 -8.37
C SER A 32 14.34 13.71 -9.56
N ARG A 33 14.05 12.76 -10.47
CA ARG A 33 14.79 12.55 -11.71
C ARG A 33 14.99 13.84 -12.54
N THR A 34 14.07 14.79 -12.41
CA THR A 34 14.16 16.12 -12.98
C THR A 34 14.39 17.13 -11.88
N TYR A 35 15.60 17.71 -11.77
CA TYR A 35 15.97 18.66 -10.71
C TYR A 35 15.02 19.87 -10.63
N ARG A 36 14.54 20.39 -11.78
CA ARG A 36 13.52 21.45 -11.78
C ARG A 36 12.27 21.08 -10.97
N LYS A 37 11.78 19.82 -11.09
CA LYS A 37 10.64 19.34 -10.30
C LYS A 37 10.98 19.29 -8.80
N ALA A 38 12.20 18.92 -8.45
CA ALA A 38 12.63 18.94 -7.06
C ALA A 38 12.64 20.37 -6.50
N ARG A 39 13.12 21.32 -7.26
CA ARG A 39 13.09 22.75 -6.88
C ARG A 39 11.67 23.26 -6.69
N GLU A 40 10.81 23.08 -7.68
CA GLU A 40 9.39 23.48 -7.64
C GLU A 40 8.66 22.87 -6.44
N PHE A 41 8.97 21.63 -6.07
CA PHE A 41 8.38 20.92 -4.95
C PHE A 41 8.83 21.54 -3.60
N VAL A 42 10.13 21.72 -3.41
CA VAL A 42 10.64 22.29 -2.14
C VAL A 42 10.39 23.78 -1.99
N ASP A 43 10.28 24.54 -3.09
CA ASP A 43 9.87 25.95 -3.06
C ASP A 43 8.44 26.11 -2.48
N ARG A 44 7.59 25.08 -2.63
CA ARG A 44 6.21 25.05 -2.14
C ARG A 44 6.08 24.44 -0.74
N LEU A 45 6.82 23.39 -0.44
CA LEU A 45 6.66 22.58 0.77
C LEU A 45 7.83 22.66 1.75
N GLY A 46 8.87 23.41 1.41
CA GLY A 46 10.09 23.54 2.21
C GLY A 46 11.11 22.44 1.93
N GLY A 47 12.23 22.48 2.65
CA GLY A 47 13.32 21.53 2.53
C GLY A 47 14.36 21.88 1.46
N ARG A 48 15.27 20.94 1.20
CA ARG A 48 16.36 21.07 0.22
C ARG A 48 16.04 20.26 -1.05
N ALA A 49 16.22 20.84 -2.22
CA ALA A 49 16.27 20.10 -3.48
C ALA A 49 17.67 19.49 -3.67
N TYR A 50 17.74 18.17 -3.78
CA TYR A 50 18.96 17.44 -4.09
C TYR A 50 19.09 17.25 -5.61
N GLU A 51 20.28 17.47 -6.16
CA GLU A 51 20.55 17.29 -7.61
C GLU A 51 20.60 15.82 -7.99
N THR A 52 21.19 14.99 -7.12
CA THR A 52 21.29 13.55 -7.31
C THR A 52 20.72 12.79 -6.12
N VAL A 53 20.28 11.56 -6.36
CA VAL A 53 19.85 10.69 -5.25
C VAL A 53 21.03 10.34 -4.34
N ASP A 54 22.26 10.27 -4.87
CA ASP A 54 23.47 10.00 -4.09
C ASP A 54 23.77 11.13 -3.10
N GLU A 55 23.54 12.39 -3.46
CA GLU A 55 23.66 13.50 -2.53
C GLU A 55 22.66 13.37 -1.37
N LEU A 56 21.40 13.02 -1.66
CA LEU A 56 20.38 12.81 -0.62
C LEU A 56 20.74 11.64 0.29
N LEU A 57 21.12 10.51 -0.29
CA LEU A 57 21.45 9.31 0.48
C LEU A 57 22.79 9.44 1.22
N GLY A 58 23.73 10.22 0.71
CA GLY A 58 25.02 10.53 1.34
C GLY A 58 24.96 11.63 2.41
N ASP A 59 23.85 12.35 2.53
CA ASP A 59 23.71 13.39 3.53
C ASP A 59 23.55 12.77 4.93
N ASN A 60 24.52 13.03 5.80
CA ASN A 60 24.54 12.50 7.18
C ASN A 60 23.43 13.09 8.05
N ALA A 61 22.81 14.19 7.65
CA ALA A 61 21.67 14.76 8.36
C ALA A 61 20.36 14.00 8.08
N VAL A 62 20.31 13.18 7.04
CA VAL A 62 19.12 12.38 6.68
C VAL A 62 19.18 11.02 7.38
N ASP A 63 18.21 10.73 8.22
CA ASP A 63 18.11 9.47 8.98
C ASP A 63 17.30 8.39 8.23
N ALA A 64 16.27 8.83 7.51
CA ALA A 64 15.34 7.96 6.80
C ALA A 64 14.92 8.57 5.46
N VAL A 65 14.41 7.73 4.58
CA VAL A 65 13.80 8.18 3.32
C VAL A 65 12.44 7.52 3.09
N VAL A 66 11.53 8.28 2.44
CA VAL A 66 10.32 7.73 1.85
C VAL A 66 10.57 7.57 0.36
N VAL A 67 10.36 6.37 -0.18
CA VAL A 67 10.53 6.07 -1.60
C VAL A 67 9.18 6.08 -2.28
N CYS A 68 8.93 7.10 -3.13
CA CYS A 68 7.69 7.38 -3.85
C CYS A 68 7.92 7.48 -5.37
N THR A 69 8.89 6.79 -5.90
CA THR A 69 9.16 6.75 -7.35
C THR A 69 8.12 5.89 -8.07
N ASN A 70 8.31 5.61 -9.36
CA ASN A 70 7.52 4.56 -10.02
C ASN A 70 7.95 3.17 -9.54
N THR A 71 7.04 2.20 -9.57
CA THR A 71 7.26 0.83 -9.08
C THR A 71 8.53 0.18 -9.64
N ALA A 72 8.81 0.38 -10.93
CA ALA A 72 9.99 -0.21 -11.58
C ALA A 72 11.33 0.22 -10.95
N SER A 73 11.36 1.36 -10.25
CA SER A 73 12.58 1.85 -9.57
C SER A 73 12.53 1.70 -8.04
N HIS A 74 11.44 1.21 -7.46
CA HIS A 74 11.27 1.07 -6.01
C HIS A 74 12.38 0.22 -5.40
N PHE A 75 12.61 -0.97 -5.95
CA PHE A 75 13.64 -1.89 -5.47
C PHE A 75 15.02 -1.25 -5.44
N ASP A 76 15.46 -0.66 -6.54
CA ASP A 76 16.81 -0.06 -6.65
C ASP A 76 16.97 1.11 -5.68
N MET A 77 15.97 1.98 -5.55
CA MET A 77 16.03 3.14 -4.66
C MET A 77 16.02 2.70 -3.19
N ALA A 78 15.17 1.75 -2.81
CA ALA A 78 15.12 1.20 -1.46
C ALA A 78 16.43 0.48 -1.08
N LYS A 79 16.95 -0.36 -1.99
CA LYS A 79 18.24 -1.05 -1.82
C LYS A 79 19.39 -0.06 -1.59
N ARG A 80 19.49 0.97 -2.43
CA ARG A 80 20.53 2.01 -2.29
C ARG A 80 20.39 2.76 -0.96
N ALA A 81 19.18 3.09 -0.55
CA ALA A 81 18.93 3.78 0.70
C ALA A 81 19.34 2.91 1.91
N LEU A 82 18.95 1.64 1.93
CA LEU A 82 19.35 0.69 2.97
C LEU A 82 20.87 0.53 3.06
N LEU A 83 21.54 0.37 1.93
CA LEU A 83 23.00 0.24 1.86
C LEU A 83 23.72 1.53 2.28
N ALA A 84 23.09 2.69 2.08
CA ALA A 84 23.57 3.98 2.62
C ALA A 84 23.25 4.17 4.12
N GLY A 85 22.71 3.14 4.79
CA GLY A 85 22.41 3.17 6.21
C GLY A 85 21.16 3.97 6.59
N LYS A 86 20.25 4.21 5.65
CA LYS A 86 18.98 4.92 5.89
C LYS A 86 17.86 3.94 6.23
N HIS A 87 16.94 4.34 7.12
CA HIS A 87 15.64 3.67 7.23
C HIS A 87 14.78 4.01 6.04
N VAL A 88 13.88 3.11 5.64
CA VAL A 88 13.08 3.26 4.42
C VAL A 88 11.60 3.04 4.72
N LEU A 89 10.75 3.99 4.33
CA LEU A 89 9.33 3.76 4.08
C LEU A 89 9.16 3.63 2.57
N LEU A 90 8.67 2.48 2.10
CA LEU A 90 8.61 2.16 0.68
C LEU A 90 7.17 2.09 0.18
N GLU A 91 6.83 2.92 -0.81
CA GLU A 91 5.50 2.92 -1.41
C GLU A 91 5.15 1.61 -2.12
N LYS A 92 3.86 1.33 -2.12
CA LYS A 92 3.28 0.16 -2.82
C LYS A 92 3.10 0.44 -4.34
N PRO A 93 3.14 -0.60 -5.17
CA PRO A 93 3.71 -1.93 -4.93
C PRO A 93 5.22 -1.83 -4.69
N LEU A 94 5.74 -2.62 -3.76
CA LEU A 94 7.16 -2.51 -3.37
C LEU A 94 8.13 -2.86 -4.50
N SER A 95 7.72 -3.77 -5.38
CA SER A 95 8.47 -4.22 -6.55
C SER A 95 7.55 -4.92 -7.55
N GLU A 96 8.00 -5.03 -8.78
CA GLU A 96 7.37 -5.86 -9.82
C GLU A 96 7.66 -7.37 -9.64
N GLN A 97 8.63 -7.72 -8.79
CA GLN A 97 9.06 -9.10 -8.56
C GLN A 97 9.09 -9.42 -7.06
N ALA A 98 8.40 -10.47 -6.65
CA ALA A 98 8.38 -10.90 -5.24
C ALA A 98 9.78 -11.20 -4.68
N THR A 99 10.69 -11.77 -5.49
CA THR A 99 12.07 -12.08 -5.10
C THR A 99 12.85 -10.84 -4.66
N GLN A 100 12.61 -9.68 -5.27
CA GLN A 100 13.23 -8.42 -4.90
C GLN A 100 12.78 -7.94 -3.52
N ILE A 101 11.53 -8.20 -3.14
CA ILE A 101 11.03 -7.86 -1.80
C ILE A 101 11.77 -8.67 -0.74
N ARG A 102 12.03 -9.96 -1.00
CA ARG A 102 12.82 -10.82 -0.12
C ARG A 102 14.27 -10.32 0.00
N GLU A 103 14.89 -9.93 -1.11
CA GLU A 103 16.23 -9.34 -1.08
C GLU A 103 16.27 -8.06 -0.25
N LEU A 104 15.26 -7.17 -0.33
CA LEU A 104 15.17 -6.00 0.54
C LEU A 104 15.08 -6.38 2.03
N ALA A 105 14.35 -7.45 2.36
CA ALA A 105 14.26 -7.93 3.74
C ALA A 105 15.62 -8.42 4.27
N GLU A 106 16.41 -9.09 3.44
CA GLU A 106 17.76 -9.54 3.79
C GLU A 106 18.71 -8.34 3.99
N ILE A 107 18.68 -7.37 3.07
CA ILE A 107 19.48 -6.16 3.16
C ILE A 107 19.10 -5.35 4.41
N ALA A 108 17.81 -5.11 4.65
CA ALA A 108 17.35 -4.37 5.82
C ALA A 108 17.85 -4.99 7.13
N ARG A 109 17.75 -6.32 7.24
CA ARG A 109 18.27 -7.08 8.39
C ARG A 109 19.80 -6.94 8.52
N SER A 110 20.54 -7.12 7.43
CA SER A 110 22.01 -7.02 7.44
C SER A 110 22.53 -5.65 7.81
N GLN A 111 21.81 -4.61 7.40
CA GLN A 111 22.14 -3.21 7.70
C GLN A 111 21.58 -2.73 9.05
N SER A 112 20.81 -3.57 9.75
CA SER A 112 20.08 -3.17 10.97
C SER A 112 19.23 -1.91 10.74
N ARG A 113 18.52 -1.88 9.63
CA ARG A 113 17.62 -0.78 9.23
C ARG A 113 16.19 -1.27 9.05
N ILE A 114 15.27 -0.38 9.34
CA ILE A 114 13.85 -0.61 9.04
C ILE A 114 13.63 -0.37 7.54
N CYS A 115 12.96 -1.30 6.88
CA CYS A 115 12.30 -1.08 5.60
C CYS A 115 10.82 -1.45 5.78
N MET A 116 9.98 -0.45 5.84
CA MET A 116 8.56 -0.59 6.13
C MET A 116 7.73 -0.40 4.85
N PRO A 117 6.87 -1.36 4.47
CA PRO A 117 5.89 -1.15 3.41
C PRO A 117 4.88 -0.05 3.74
N SER A 118 4.62 0.85 2.80
CA SER A 118 3.55 1.85 2.92
C SER A 118 2.17 1.21 2.66
N HIS A 119 1.84 0.17 3.42
CA HIS A 119 0.54 -0.50 3.42
C HIS A 119 -0.45 0.29 4.29
N ASN A 120 -0.76 1.51 3.87
CA ASN A 120 -1.43 2.54 4.65
C ASN A 120 -2.69 2.08 5.38
N TYR A 121 -3.51 1.22 4.78
CA TYR A 121 -4.75 0.78 5.42
C TYR A 121 -4.54 0.02 6.74
N VAL A 122 -3.52 -0.85 6.87
CA VAL A 122 -3.33 -1.61 8.12
C VAL A 122 -2.93 -0.73 9.30
N TYR A 123 -2.44 0.48 9.05
CA TYR A 123 -2.08 1.45 10.08
C TYR A 123 -3.26 2.28 10.58
N ALA A 124 -4.38 2.31 9.86
CA ALA A 124 -5.59 2.99 10.30
C ALA A 124 -6.10 2.42 11.63
N GLU A 125 -6.54 3.30 12.53
CA GLU A 125 -6.98 2.89 13.87
C GLU A 125 -8.12 1.87 13.82
N SER A 126 -9.10 2.05 12.93
CA SER A 126 -10.20 1.12 12.71
C SER A 126 -9.73 -0.29 12.34
N MET A 127 -8.72 -0.38 11.46
CA MET A 127 -8.12 -1.66 11.06
C MET A 127 -7.38 -2.33 12.22
N ARG A 128 -6.60 -1.59 12.98
CA ARG A 128 -5.90 -2.09 14.17
C ARG A 128 -6.88 -2.57 15.23
N ARG A 129 -7.95 -1.82 15.49
CA ARG A 129 -9.01 -2.22 16.45
C ARG A 129 -9.73 -3.49 16.00
N LEU A 130 -10.10 -3.60 14.74
CA LEU A 130 -10.70 -4.81 14.19
C LEU A 130 -9.73 -6.00 14.29
N ARG A 131 -8.43 -5.81 13.95
CA ARG A 131 -7.41 -6.85 14.09
C ARG A 131 -7.28 -7.36 15.54
N ALA A 132 -7.26 -6.44 16.50
CA ALA A 132 -7.23 -6.80 17.92
C ALA A 132 -8.49 -7.59 18.34
N HIS A 133 -9.66 -7.21 17.79
CA HIS A 133 -10.91 -7.92 18.06
C HIS A 133 -10.89 -9.34 17.45
N VAL A 134 -10.39 -9.52 16.23
CA VAL A 134 -10.15 -10.84 15.64
C VAL A 134 -9.19 -11.66 16.49
N ALA A 135 -8.05 -11.09 16.88
CA ALA A 135 -7.02 -11.76 17.66
C ALA A 135 -7.51 -12.16 19.07
N SER A 136 -8.50 -11.45 19.63
CA SER A 136 -9.12 -11.81 20.93
C SER A 136 -10.02 -13.05 20.88
N GLY A 137 -10.26 -13.61 19.67
CA GLY A 137 -11.13 -14.77 19.48
C GLY A 137 -12.63 -14.49 19.59
N LYS A 138 -13.05 -13.22 19.80
CA LYS A 138 -14.46 -12.85 20.00
C LYS A 138 -15.35 -13.07 18.78
N LEU A 139 -14.76 -13.20 17.59
CA LEU A 139 -15.50 -13.55 16.38
C LEU A 139 -15.66 -15.05 16.18
N GLY A 140 -15.07 -15.88 17.06
CA GLY A 140 -14.99 -17.32 16.86
C GLY A 140 -14.08 -17.68 15.69
N ARG A 141 -14.37 -18.78 15.00
CA ARG A 141 -13.63 -19.19 13.81
C ARG A 141 -14.03 -18.29 12.63
N ILE A 142 -13.05 -17.74 11.93
CA ILE A 142 -13.31 -16.91 10.75
C ILE A 142 -13.90 -17.76 9.64
N VAL A 143 -15.03 -17.34 9.11
CA VAL A 143 -15.78 -17.98 8.03
C VAL A 143 -15.51 -17.29 6.71
N ASN A 144 -15.55 -15.94 6.72
CA ASN A 144 -15.42 -15.19 5.48
C ASN A 144 -14.76 -13.82 5.70
N PHE A 145 -14.02 -13.36 4.68
CA PHE A 145 -13.48 -12.01 4.57
C PHE A 145 -13.89 -11.38 3.24
N TRP A 146 -14.32 -10.13 3.28
CA TRP A 146 -14.62 -9.32 2.10
C TRP A 146 -13.79 -8.06 2.08
N ALA A 147 -13.24 -7.75 0.91
CA ALA A 147 -12.65 -6.46 0.60
C ALA A 147 -13.26 -5.93 -0.70
N ILE A 148 -13.78 -4.73 -0.67
CA ILE A 148 -14.37 -4.05 -1.83
C ILE A 148 -13.70 -2.69 -1.94
N TYR A 149 -13.24 -2.36 -3.16
CA TYR A 149 -12.76 -1.04 -3.49
C TYR A 149 -13.20 -0.68 -4.91
N ASN A 150 -13.96 0.37 -5.05
CA ASN A 150 -14.34 0.88 -6.35
C ASN A 150 -14.18 2.40 -6.43
N LYS A 151 -13.67 2.83 -7.56
CA LYS A 151 -13.50 4.21 -7.93
C LYS A 151 -13.43 4.34 -9.43
N ARG A 152 -14.22 5.25 -10.00
CA ARG A 152 -14.13 5.50 -11.44
C ARG A 152 -12.90 6.33 -11.76
N HIS A 153 -12.06 5.82 -12.64
CA HIS A 153 -10.97 6.52 -13.27
C HIS A 153 -11.31 6.94 -14.71
N ASP A 154 -10.48 7.81 -15.28
CA ASP A 154 -10.55 8.12 -16.71
C ASP A 154 -10.24 6.88 -17.53
N ALA A 155 -10.98 6.64 -18.62
CA ALA A 155 -10.83 5.46 -19.45
C ALA A 155 -9.44 5.36 -20.12
N SER A 156 -8.82 6.50 -20.39
CA SER A 156 -7.52 6.60 -21.05
C SER A 156 -6.32 6.13 -20.22
N ILE A 157 -6.47 5.98 -18.90
CA ILE A 157 -5.37 5.48 -18.06
C ILE A 157 -5.24 3.96 -18.09
N GLY A 158 -6.20 3.25 -18.68
CA GLY A 158 -6.21 1.80 -18.75
C GLY A 158 -4.89 1.25 -19.31
N ALA A 159 -4.32 0.28 -18.62
CA ALA A 159 -3.12 -0.44 -19.02
C ALA A 159 -3.19 -1.87 -18.49
N PRO A 160 -2.52 -2.83 -19.14
CA PRO A 160 -2.43 -4.19 -18.63
C PRO A 160 -1.94 -4.22 -17.16
N ASP A 161 -2.55 -5.07 -16.35
CA ASP A 161 -2.21 -5.25 -14.92
C ASP A 161 -2.45 -4.03 -14.01
N LEU A 162 -3.02 -2.92 -14.51
CA LEU A 162 -3.19 -1.70 -13.72
C LEU A 162 -4.04 -1.96 -12.47
N THR A 163 -5.22 -2.55 -12.61
CA THR A 163 -6.15 -2.82 -11.50
C THR A 163 -5.54 -3.78 -10.48
N MET A 164 -4.83 -4.82 -10.95
CA MET A 164 -4.12 -5.75 -10.07
C MET A 164 -3.06 -5.04 -9.25
N ARG A 165 -2.22 -4.25 -9.89
CA ARG A 165 -1.08 -3.57 -9.29
C ARG A 165 -1.48 -2.41 -8.37
N GLU A 166 -2.44 -1.59 -8.79
CA GLU A 166 -2.75 -0.36 -8.05
C GLU A 166 -3.83 -0.54 -6.98
N LEU A 167 -4.75 -1.49 -7.21
CA LEU A 167 -5.93 -1.67 -6.37
C LEU A 167 -5.90 -3.00 -5.59
N MET A 168 -5.71 -4.13 -6.29
CA MET A 168 -5.77 -5.44 -5.63
C MET A 168 -4.62 -5.67 -4.64
N VAL A 169 -3.51 -4.95 -4.75
CA VAL A 169 -2.44 -4.96 -3.75
C VAL A 169 -2.95 -4.55 -2.37
N HIS A 170 -3.85 -3.57 -2.28
CA HIS A 170 -4.45 -3.15 -1.01
C HIS A 170 -5.29 -4.28 -0.40
N HIS A 171 -6.06 -4.97 -1.23
CA HIS A 171 -6.87 -6.09 -0.78
C HIS A 171 -6.04 -7.28 -0.31
N ALA A 172 -4.95 -7.60 -1.04
CA ALA A 172 -4.09 -8.72 -0.72
C ALA A 172 -3.41 -8.54 0.67
N TYR A 173 -2.79 -7.39 0.94
CA TYR A 173 -2.15 -7.20 2.23
C TYR A 173 -3.18 -7.04 3.38
N CYS A 174 -4.36 -6.45 3.13
CA CYS A 174 -5.42 -6.40 4.13
C CYS A 174 -5.99 -7.80 4.44
N MET A 175 -6.20 -8.63 3.42
CA MET A 175 -6.61 -10.02 3.60
C MET A 175 -5.61 -10.78 4.46
N LEU A 176 -4.32 -10.73 4.10
CA LEU A 176 -3.24 -11.38 4.86
C LEU A 176 -3.19 -10.88 6.30
N TYR A 177 -3.38 -9.58 6.53
CA TYR A 177 -3.40 -8.98 7.85
C TYR A 177 -4.48 -9.56 8.76
N PHE A 178 -5.65 -9.93 8.23
CA PHE A 178 -6.76 -10.47 9.02
C PHE A 178 -6.81 -12.00 9.06
N THR A 179 -6.53 -12.66 7.94
CA THR A 179 -6.81 -14.09 7.76
C THR A 179 -5.56 -14.94 7.54
N GLY A 180 -4.38 -14.32 7.39
CA GLY A 180 -3.14 -15.02 7.11
C GLY A 180 -3.07 -15.55 5.67
N ARG A 181 -2.24 -16.55 5.43
CA ARG A 181 -1.89 -17.10 4.11
C ARG A 181 -2.98 -18.02 3.55
N PRO A 182 -3.58 -17.71 2.38
CA PRO A 182 -4.46 -18.65 1.69
C PRO A 182 -3.68 -19.80 1.05
N SER A 183 -4.36 -20.91 0.78
CA SER A 183 -3.78 -22.08 0.08
C SER A 183 -3.95 -22.04 -1.43
N SER A 184 -5.01 -21.39 -1.93
CA SER A 184 -5.30 -21.28 -3.35
C SER A 184 -6.10 -20.01 -3.65
N VAL A 185 -6.07 -19.60 -4.91
CA VAL A 185 -6.88 -18.48 -5.42
C VAL A 185 -7.52 -18.83 -6.76
N PHE A 186 -8.70 -18.23 -6.97
CA PHE A 186 -9.34 -18.12 -8.29
C PHE A 186 -9.58 -16.65 -8.58
N ALA A 187 -9.20 -16.20 -9.79
CA ALA A 187 -9.38 -14.82 -10.22
C ALA A 187 -10.15 -14.73 -11.53
N THR A 188 -10.99 -13.71 -11.64
CA THR A 188 -11.67 -13.32 -12.87
C THR A 188 -11.62 -11.81 -13.02
N GLY A 189 -11.56 -11.34 -14.28
CA GLY A 189 -11.51 -9.93 -14.60
C GLY A 189 -12.27 -9.63 -15.90
N SER A 190 -12.55 -8.38 -16.10
CA SER A 190 -13.15 -7.88 -17.34
C SER A 190 -12.84 -6.40 -17.53
N ASN A 191 -13.03 -5.94 -18.76
CA ASN A 191 -12.99 -4.54 -19.13
C ASN A 191 -14.37 -4.09 -19.61
N VAL A 192 -14.92 -3.07 -18.96
CA VAL A 192 -16.20 -2.44 -19.33
C VAL A 192 -16.06 -0.94 -19.56
N HIS A 193 -14.91 -0.35 -19.25
CA HIS A 193 -14.73 1.09 -19.24
C HIS A 193 -13.40 1.58 -19.83
N PHE A 194 -12.29 0.87 -19.64
CA PHE A 194 -10.99 1.31 -20.14
C PHE A 194 -10.89 1.25 -21.66
N ASP A 195 -10.20 2.21 -22.25
CA ASP A 195 -9.96 2.29 -23.70
C ASP A 195 -9.04 1.16 -24.21
N ASP A 196 -8.07 0.72 -23.38
CA ASP A 196 -7.21 -0.42 -23.73
C ASP A 196 -7.95 -1.74 -23.53
N PRO A 197 -8.24 -2.49 -24.62
CA PRO A 197 -8.96 -3.76 -24.53
C PRO A 197 -8.17 -4.88 -23.81
N ASN A 198 -6.87 -4.69 -23.55
CA ASN A 198 -6.04 -5.64 -22.83
C ASN A 198 -5.95 -5.34 -21.32
N ALA A 199 -6.58 -4.26 -20.86
CA ALA A 199 -6.63 -3.89 -19.47
C ALA A 199 -7.92 -4.41 -18.82
N ASP A 200 -7.82 -5.07 -17.68
CA ASP A 200 -8.97 -5.32 -16.82
C ASP A 200 -9.22 -4.08 -15.94
N ASP A 201 -10.42 -3.51 -16.00
CA ASP A 201 -10.83 -2.39 -15.13
C ASP A 201 -11.55 -2.86 -13.86
N GLN A 202 -11.91 -4.13 -13.80
CA GLN A 202 -12.40 -4.78 -12.58
C GLN A 202 -11.87 -6.20 -12.44
N LEU A 203 -11.61 -6.57 -11.18
CA LEU A 203 -11.08 -7.88 -10.80
C LEU A 203 -11.84 -8.42 -9.59
N MET A 204 -12.10 -9.73 -9.61
CA MET A 204 -12.53 -10.50 -8.44
C MET A 204 -11.49 -11.59 -8.17
N ILE A 205 -11.05 -11.70 -6.92
CA ILE A 205 -10.21 -12.80 -6.44
C ILE A 205 -10.95 -13.49 -5.30
N THR A 206 -11.14 -14.79 -5.41
CA THR A 206 -11.56 -15.64 -4.31
C THR A 206 -10.36 -16.42 -3.81
N ALA A 207 -10.07 -16.34 -2.51
CA ALA A 207 -8.98 -17.06 -1.86
C ALA A 207 -9.54 -18.10 -0.88
N GLU A 208 -8.97 -19.31 -0.90
CA GLU A 208 -9.38 -20.44 -0.07
C GLU A 208 -8.30 -20.78 0.95
N TYR A 209 -8.75 -21.22 2.13
CA TYR A 209 -7.89 -21.56 3.26
C TYR A 209 -8.11 -23.01 3.69
N PRO A 210 -7.07 -23.70 4.20
CA PRO A 210 -7.19 -25.09 4.64
C PRO A 210 -8.23 -25.30 5.75
N ASN A 211 -8.54 -24.26 6.54
CA ASN A 211 -9.52 -24.30 7.62
C ASN A 211 -10.96 -24.03 7.17
N GLY A 212 -11.19 -23.88 5.84
CA GLY A 212 -12.50 -23.61 5.26
C GLY A 212 -12.92 -22.14 5.20
N THR A 213 -12.06 -21.21 5.64
CA THR A 213 -12.28 -19.76 5.42
C THR A 213 -12.25 -19.46 3.93
N ILE A 214 -13.08 -18.53 3.47
CA ILE A 214 -13.04 -17.99 2.11
C ILE A 214 -12.88 -16.47 2.18
N ALA A 215 -11.97 -15.91 1.39
CA ALA A 215 -11.87 -14.47 1.21
C ALA A 215 -12.29 -14.07 -0.20
N ASN A 216 -12.99 -12.95 -0.32
CA ASN A 216 -13.45 -12.39 -1.58
C ASN A 216 -12.95 -10.95 -1.69
N LEU A 217 -12.19 -10.69 -2.73
CA LEU A 217 -11.57 -9.39 -2.99
C LEU A 217 -12.11 -8.87 -4.31
N TRP A 218 -12.84 -7.77 -4.30
CA TRP A 218 -13.33 -7.13 -5.52
C TRP A 218 -12.80 -5.71 -5.63
N GLY A 219 -12.25 -5.40 -6.79
CA GLY A 219 -11.74 -4.08 -7.11
C GLY A 219 -12.19 -3.62 -8.49
N SER A 220 -12.56 -2.34 -8.62
CA SER A 220 -12.99 -1.76 -9.89
C SER A 220 -12.57 -0.31 -10.06
N PHE A 221 -12.06 0.00 -11.25
CA PHE A 221 -11.85 1.37 -11.74
C PHE A 221 -12.92 1.82 -12.75
N SER A 222 -13.95 1.01 -12.99
CA SER A 222 -14.99 1.29 -13.99
C SER A 222 -16.19 2.05 -13.45
N ALA A 223 -16.45 2.01 -12.16
CA ALA A 223 -17.66 2.59 -11.58
C ALA A 223 -17.41 3.22 -10.21
N ASP A 224 -18.17 4.29 -9.94
CA ASP A 224 -18.33 4.82 -8.60
C ASP A 224 -19.55 4.18 -7.94
N ASP A 225 -19.44 3.83 -6.67
CA ASP A 225 -20.61 3.55 -5.85
C ASP A 225 -21.24 4.87 -5.39
N ARG A 226 -22.29 5.25 -6.10
CA ARG A 226 -22.99 6.53 -5.85
C ARG A 226 -24.02 6.44 -4.73
N SER A 227 -24.17 5.30 -4.08
CA SER A 227 -25.14 5.12 -3.00
C SER A 227 -24.78 5.94 -1.77
N ARG A 228 -23.49 6.15 -1.53
CA ARG A 228 -22.97 6.99 -0.43
C ARG A 228 -21.80 7.85 -0.84
N ASP A 229 -20.84 7.29 -1.61
CA ASP A 229 -19.59 7.93 -1.95
C ASP A 229 -19.09 7.49 -3.34
N PRO A 230 -18.49 8.38 -4.16
CA PRO A 230 -17.87 8.01 -5.43
C PRO A 230 -16.60 7.15 -5.29
N TRP A 231 -16.10 7.00 -4.07
CA TRP A 231 -14.99 6.14 -3.72
C TRP A 231 -15.36 5.32 -2.50
N SER A 232 -15.50 4.02 -2.66
CA SER A 232 -15.87 3.12 -1.59
C SER A 232 -14.75 2.12 -1.30
N VAL A 233 -14.31 2.09 -0.05
CA VAL A 233 -13.48 1.02 0.50
C VAL A 233 -14.23 0.37 1.64
N TYR A 234 -14.36 -0.94 1.57
CA TYR A 234 -15.14 -1.71 2.51
C TYR A 234 -14.43 -3.01 2.88
N PHE A 235 -14.25 -3.24 4.17
CA PHE A 235 -13.71 -4.49 4.70
C PHE A 235 -14.72 -5.11 5.66
N LYS A 236 -15.02 -6.39 5.47
CA LYS A 236 -15.88 -7.14 6.39
C LYS A 236 -15.27 -8.48 6.71
N ILE A 237 -15.28 -8.83 8.00
CA ILE A 237 -14.88 -10.14 8.48
C ILE A 237 -16.04 -10.78 9.23
N ILE A 238 -16.32 -12.04 8.93
CA ILE A 238 -17.42 -12.81 9.51
C ILE A 238 -16.84 -14.05 10.16
N GLY A 239 -17.13 -14.23 11.43
CA GLY A 239 -16.81 -15.42 12.19
C GLY A 239 -18.07 -16.16 12.63
N THR A 240 -17.89 -17.30 13.31
CA THR A 240 -19.01 -18.12 13.83
C THR A 240 -19.79 -17.42 14.94
N ASP A 241 -19.15 -16.50 15.67
CA ASP A 241 -19.72 -15.92 16.90
C ASP A 241 -19.92 -14.39 16.76
N GLY A 242 -19.54 -13.82 15.61
CA GLY A 242 -19.71 -12.39 15.38
C GLY A 242 -19.11 -11.92 14.06
N SER A 243 -19.20 -10.63 13.83
CA SER A 243 -18.61 -9.99 12.64
C SER A 243 -18.07 -8.58 12.94
N GLY A 244 -17.15 -8.12 12.13
CA GLY A 244 -16.67 -6.76 12.10
C GLY A 244 -16.72 -6.17 10.70
N VAL A 245 -16.98 -4.87 10.61
CA VAL A 245 -17.05 -4.14 9.36
C VAL A 245 -16.35 -2.80 9.50
N ILE A 246 -15.62 -2.43 8.47
CA ILE A 246 -15.03 -1.11 8.29
C ILE A 246 -15.56 -0.58 6.97
N PRO A 247 -16.61 0.23 6.97
CA PRO A 247 -16.90 1.09 5.86
C PRO A 247 -15.88 2.22 5.92
N TRP A 248 -15.10 2.40 4.90
CA TRP A 248 -14.28 3.60 4.77
C TRP A 248 -15.20 4.69 4.28
N ASP A 249 -15.91 5.27 5.21
CA ASP A 249 -16.92 6.28 4.94
C ASP A 249 -16.21 7.64 4.87
N VAL A 250 -16.08 8.14 3.67
CA VAL A 250 -15.62 9.50 3.44
C VAL A 250 -16.80 10.41 3.66
N THR A 251 -16.84 11.06 4.79
CA THR A 251 -17.84 12.09 5.05
C THR A 251 -17.55 13.29 4.15
N LYS A 252 -18.33 13.44 3.08
CA LYS A 252 -18.26 14.61 2.20
C LYS A 252 -19.19 15.70 2.72
N PHE A 253 -18.63 16.88 2.90
CA PHE A 253 -19.37 18.08 3.18
C PHE A 253 -19.56 18.87 1.88
N GLY A 254 -20.78 18.88 1.33
CA GLY A 254 -21.16 19.66 0.15
C GLY A 254 -21.25 18.87 -1.16
N ASP A 255 -21.70 19.56 -2.23
CA ASP A 255 -21.92 18.99 -3.56
C ASP A 255 -20.64 18.85 -4.41
N ALA A 256 -19.51 19.33 -3.92
CA ALA A 256 -18.25 19.25 -4.63
C ALA A 256 -17.62 17.85 -4.47
N ARG A 257 -17.39 17.17 -5.58
CA ARG A 257 -16.52 15.97 -5.60
C ARG A 257 -15.09 16.42 -5.37
N LEU A 258 -14.57 16.19 -4.18
CA LEU A 258 -13.15 16.39 -3.92
C LEU A 258 -12.35 15.34 -4.69
N PRO A 259 -11.18 15.69 -5.25
CA PRO A 259 -10.22 14.71 -5.68
C PRO A 259 -9.94 13.73 -4.53
N PHE A 260 -9.73 12.50 -4.88
CA PHE A 260 -9.50 11.40 -3.92
C PHE A 260 -8.38 11.70 -2.89
N TRP A 261 -7.33 12.44 -3.28
CA TRP A 261 -6.25 12.90 -2.41
C TRP A 261 -6.61 14.08 -1.50
N ASP A 262 -7.73 14.73 -1.70
CA ASP A 262 -8.26 15.78 -0.79
C ASP A 262 -9.24 15.18 0.23
N ASP A 263 -9.38 13.84 0.22
CA ASP A 263 -10.19 13.11 1.16
C ASP A 263 -9.51 13.04 2.52
N ALA A 264 -10.12 13.61 3.54
CA ALA A 264 -9.56 13.66 4.89
C ALA A 264 -9.24 12.27 5.45
N THR A 265 -10.04 11.26 5.14
CA THR A 265 -9.83 9.88 5.63
C THR A 265 -8.66 9.22 4.92
N TYR A 266 -8.54 9.43 3.62
CA TYR A 266 -7.40 8.92 2.85
C TYR A 266 -6.10 9.60 3.29
N TRP A 267 -6.15 10.90 3.48
CA TRP A 267 -5.04 11.69 3.99
C TRP A 267 -4.61 11.24 5.40
N ASP A 268 -5.58 11.01 6.31
CA ASP A 268 -5.30 10.49 7.66
C ASP A 268 -4.56 9.15 7.62
N SER A 269 -4.79 8.32 6.60
CA SER A 269 -4.06 7.05 6.45
C SER A 269 -2.56 7.25 6.25
N PHE A 270 -2.13 8.35 5.60
CA PHE A 270 -0.72 8.72 5.48
C PHE A 270 -0.16 9.24 6.79
N LEU A 271 -0.93 10.04 7.53
CA LEU A 271 -0.52 10.48 8.87
C LEU A 271 -0.29 9.28 9.80
N GLN A 272 -1.17 8.29 9.76
CA GLN A 272 -1.03 7.07 10.58
C GLN A 272 0.19 6.22 10.19
N VAL A 273 0.46 6.04 8.89
CA VAL A 273 1.63 5.27 8.45
C VAL A 273 2.94 5.99 8.76
N GLU A 274 3.01 7.29 8.53
CA GLU A 274 4.20 8.10 8.89
C GLU A 274 4.43 8.13 10.40
N SER A 275 3.38 8.35 11.18
CA SER A 275 3.47 8.34 12.64
C SER A 275 3.98 6.99 13.17
N TYR A 276 3.50 5.88 12.64
CA TYR A 276 3.96 4.56 13.04
C TYR A 276 5.41 4.31 12.61
N PHE A 277 5.78 4.69 11.40
CA PHE A 277 7.16 4.58 10.91
C PHE A 277 8.13 5.36 11.79
N VAL A 278 7.84 6.63 12.06
CA VAL A 278 8.68 7.54 12.81
C VAL A 278 8.75 7.16 14.29
N ASN A 279 7.59 7.07 14.95
CA ASN A 279 7.51 7.01 16.41
C ASN A 279 7.62 5.59 16.98
N GLU A 280 7.23 4.58 16.20
CA GLU A 280 7.27 3.19 16.65
C GLU A 280 8.45 2.43 16.03
N CYS A 281 8.57 2.45 14.69
CA CYS A 281 9.57 1.62 14.03
C CYS A 281 10.98 2.22 14.18
N VAL A 282 11.19 3.48 13.77
CA VAL A 282 12.52 4.07 13.79
C VAL A 282 12.95 4.47 15.21
N ALA A 283 12.06 5.13 15.97
CA ALA A 283 12.43 5.63 17.31
C ALA A 283 12.53 4.52 18.37
N LYS A 284 11.69 3.47 18.30
CA LYS A 284 11.61 2.42 19.34
C LYS A 284 12.06 1.04 18.85
N GLY A 285 12.33 0.86 17.55
CA GLY A 285 12.68 -0.45 16.97
C GLY A 285 11.51 -1.43 16.91
N THR A 286 10.26 -0.93 16.98
CA THR A 286 9.07 -1.78 16.88
C THR A 286 8.95 -2.36 15.48
N THR A 287 8.59 -3.63 15.38
CA THR A 287 8.32 -4.29 14.09
C THR A 287 7.12 -3.62 13.40
N PRO A 288 7.19 -3.33 12.08
CA PRO A 288 6.04 -2.84 11.31
C PRO A 288 4.81 -3.77 11.44
N LEU A 289 3.61 -3.18 11.41
CA LEU A 289 2.35 -3.97 11.40
C LEU A 289 2.16 -4.76 10.11
N SER A 290 2.77 -4.30 9.02
CA SER A 290 2.95 -5.02 7.77
C SER A 290 4.43 -5.01 7.44
N THR A 291 5.02 -6.18 7.38
CA THR A 291 6.45 -6.40 7.17
C THR A 291 6.80 -6.60 5.70
N LEU A 292 8.08 -6.68 5.36
CA LEU A 292 8.50 -7.09 4.02
C LEU A 292 8.11 -8.55 3.71
N ASP A 293 8.02 -9.42 4.74
CA ASP A 293 7.53 -10.77 4.56
C ASP A 293 6.03 -10.78 4.22
N ASP A 294 5.22 -9.93 4.86
CA ASP A 294 3.80 -9.76 4.50
C ASP A 294 3.64 -9.17 3.09
N ALA A 295 4.50 -8.25 2.69
CA ALA A 295 4.50 -7.68 1.35
C ALA A 295 4.92 -8.72 0.29
N TYR A 296 5.89 -9.58 0.61
CA TYR A 296 6.26 -10.72 -0.22
C TYR A 296 5.08 -11.68 -0.39
N ASP A 297 4.41 -12.04 0.70
CA ASP A 297 3.24 -12.92 0.66
C ASP A 297 2.11 -12.31 -0.18
N ALA A 298 1.88 -11.01 -0.07
CA ALA A 298 0.89 -10.31 -0.90
C ALA A 298 1.26 -10.37 -2.40
N ALA A 299 2.53 -10.18 -2.74
CA ALA A 299 3.00 -10.32 -4.12
C ALA A 299 2.80 -11.74 -4.67
N ILE A 300 3.10 -12.78 -3.86
CA ILE A 300 2.88 -14.19 -4.23
C ILE A 300 1.39 -14.49 -4.47
N VAL A 301 0.50 -13.98 -3.62
CA VAL A 301 -0.96 -14.11 -3.82
C VAL A 301 -1.39 -13.46 -5.14
N LEU A 302 -0.89 -12.26 -5.44
CA LEU A 302 -1.22 -11.57 -6.68
C LEU A 302 -0.62 -12.25 -7.92
N ASP A 303 0.56 -12.85 -7.82
CA ASP A 303 1.16 -13.64 -8.91
C ASP A 303 0.33 -14.90 -9.21
N ALA A 304 -0.14 -15.60 -8.17
CA ALA A 304 -1.08 -16.70 -8.33
C ALA A 304 -2.42 -16.24 -8.94
N ALA A 305 -2.92 -15.07 -8.56
CA ALA A 305 -4.13 -14.49 -9.15
C ALA A 305 -3.94 -14.13 -10.64
N ARG A 306 -2.77 -13.58 -11.03
CA ARG A 306 -2.43 -13.35 -12.45
C ARG A 306 -2.38 -14.66 -13.24
N GLN A 307 -1.83 -15.70 -12.65
CA GLN A 307 -1.82 -17.03 -13.26
C GLN A 307 -3.25 -17.55 -13.42
N SER A 308 -4.09 -17.43 -12.39
CA SER A 308 -5.49 -17.85 -12.42
C SER A 308 -6.31 -17.12 -13.51
N LEU A 309 -6.10 -15.82 -13.70
CA LEU A 309 -6.71 -15.04 -14.78
C LEU A 309 -6.37 -15.62 -16.18
N ARG A 310 -5.07 -15.95 -16.39
CA ARG A 310 -4.62 -16.50 -17.67
C ARG A 310 -5.14 -17.91 -17.93
N GLU A 311 -5.12 -18.78 -16.91
CA GLU A 311 -5.47 -20.19 -17.01
C GLU A 311 -6.96 -20.47 -16.82
N ARG A 312 -7.71 -19.50 -16.28
CA ARG A 312 -9.11 -19.64 -15.89
C ARG A 312 -9.35 -20.85 -14.97
N SER A 313 -8.43 -21.05 -14.02
CA SER A 313 -8.41 -22.16 -13.08
C SER A 313 -8.06 -21.72 -11.68
N VAL A 314 -8.37 -22.57 -10.69
CA VAL A 314 -7.85 -22.40 -9.33
C VAL A 314 -6.34 -22.65 -9.32
N VAL A 315 -5.58 -21.74 -8.73
CA VAL A 315 -4.12 -21.81 -8.65
C VAL A 315 -3.69 -21.92 -7.19
N PRO A 316 -2.85 -22.90 -6.83
CA PRO A 316 -2.23 -22.98 -5.51
C PRO A 316 -1.33 -21.76 -5.24
N VAL A 317 -1.39 -21.23 -4.00
CA VAL A 317 -0.46 -20.18 -3.57
C VAL A 317 0.74 -20.83 -2.91
N VAL A 318 1.91 -20.75 -3.58
CA VAL A 318 3.14 -21.38 -3.11
C VAL A 318 4.07 -20.32 -2.53
N TYR A 319 4.14 -20.27 -1.22
CA TYR A 319 5.07 -19.38 -0.51
C TYR A 319 6.45 -20.03 -0.49
N GLY A 320 7.48 -19.30 -0.88
CA GLY A 320 8.84 -19.78 -0.79
C GLY A 320 9.27 -19.99 0.68
N SER A 321 10.10 -21.00 0.88
CA SER A 321 10.73 -21.31 2.18
C SER A 321 11.69 -20.20 2.63
#